data_7539d6bc712d23f4a957aea949d50fec
#
_entry.id   7539d6bc712d23f4a957aea949d50fec
#
_cell.length_a   1.000
_cell.length_b   1.000
_cell.length_c   1.000
_cell.angle_alpha   90.00
_cell.angle_beta   90.00
_cell.angle_gamma   90.00
#
_symmetry.space_group_name_H-M   'P 1'
#
loop_
_entity.id
_entity.type
_entity.pdbx_description
1 polymer ?
#
loop_
_entity_poly.entity_id
_entity_poly.type
_entity_poly.pdbx_seq_one_letter_code
_entity_poly.pdbx_strand_id
1 'polypeptide(L)'
;SLRLAVVLVHCADICMERGEEYYTDAEKYLKRALKLVKDTDKQHTEELVFSSLSYLLEYQGKSREAILYANKGMRLVLDSSERYGYYLVIGSAYLQLEQYDSAFVYLNRGIPSDNYYAKTNAYMKLSEMAMRLGKQNEALEYETLYTIYKDSMKLVEQPVEVVSSLKDVLYRQSTERYESFLTRYRFCLLLFVLLFIITIYFFLQRRRKRKK
;
A
#
# COMPACT_ATOMS: atom_id res chain seq x y z
N SER A 1 -10.49 31.61 16.94
CA SER A 1 -9.23 32.02 16.33
C SER A 1 -8.62 30.82 15.60
N LEU A 2 -8.17 31.01 14.36
CA LEU A 2 -7.58 29.97 13.52
C LEU A 2 -6.35 29.29 14.13
N ARG A 3 -5.50 30.07 14.85
CA ARG A 3 -4.38 29.50 15.60
C ARG A 3 -4.84 28.48 16.63
N LEU A 4 -5.98 28.73 17.28
CA LEU A 4 -6.57 27.77 18.21
C LEU A 4 -7.05 26.49 17.48
N ALA A 5 -7.62 26.62 16.29
CA ALA A 5 -8.03 25.46 15.51
C ALA A 5 -6.84 24.55 15.16
N VAL A 6 -5.71 25.12 14.72
CA VAL A 6 -4.48 24.35 14.44
C VAL A 6 -3.96 23.66 15.71
N VAL A 7 -3.91 24.38 16.85
CA VAL A 7 -3.48 23.77 18.13
C VAL A 7 -4.39 22.60 18.52
N LEU A 8 -5.71 22.74 18.34
CA LEU A 8 -6.66 21.68 18.65
C LEU A 8 -6.48 20.46 17.75
N VAL A 9 -6.15 20.66 16.46
CA VAL A 9 -5.80 19.56 15.56
C VAL A 9 -4.56 18.81 16.06
N HIS A 10 -3.48 19.52 16.37
CA HIS A 10 -2.28 18.87 16.90
C HIS A 10 -2.52 18.13 18.23
N CYS A 11 -3.37 18.67 19.11
CA CYS A 11 -3.78 17.96 20.32
C CYS A 11 -4.52 16.66 19.99
N ALA A 12 -5.37 16.68 18.96
CA ALA A 12 -6.08 15.50 18.53
C ALA A 12 -5.13 14.45 17.90
N ASP A 13 -4.17 14.89 17.08
CA ASP A 13 -3.17 14.01 16.48
C ASP A 13 -2.34 13.30 17.56
N ILE A 14 -1.88 14.04 18.59
CA ILE A 14 -1.20 13.45 19.75
C ILE A 14 -2.09 12.44 20.49
N CYS A 15 -3.38 12.72 20.62
CA CYS A 15 -4.32 11.77 21.22
C CYS A 15 -4.45 10.50 20.37
N MET A 16 -4.51 10.61 19.05
CA MET A 16 -4.58 9.46 18.15
C MET A 16 -3.31 8.59 18.20
N GLU A 17 -2.14 9.22 18.31
CA GLU A 17 -0.86 8.52 18.46
C GLU A 17 -0.72 7.76 19.79
N ARG A 18 -1.38 8.25 20.85
CA ARG A 18 -1.36 7.63 22.18
C ARG A 18 -2.18 6.37 22.28
N GLY A 19 -3.16 6.19 21.42
CA GLY A 19 -3.95 4.98 21.34
C GLY A 19 -5.46 5.20 21.44
N GLU A 20 -6.18 4.09 21.35
CA GLU A 20 -7.63 4.05 21.20
C GLU A 20 -8.39 4.68 22.39
N GLU A 21 -7.85 4.56 23.60
CA GLU A 21 -8.44 5.19 24.80
C GLU A 21 -8.55 6.72 24.72
N TYR A 22 -7.74 7.37 23.86
CA TYR A 22 -7.74 8.83 23.69
C TYR A 22 -8.58 9.30 22.48
N TYR A 23 -9.19 8.41 21.70
CA TYR A 23 -9.97 8.80 20.51
C TYR A 23 -11.18 9.69 20.85
N THR A 24 -11.77 9.51 22.03
CA THR A 24 -12.86 10.37 22.49
C THR A 24 -12.40 11.80 22.72
N ASP A 25 -11.21 12.01 23.25
CA ASP A 25 -10.64 13.34 23.45
C ASP A 25 -10.19 13.96 22.14
N ALA A 26 -9.59 13.19 21.25
CA ALA A 26 -9.28 13.61 19.87
C ALA A 26 -10.56 14.12 19.16
N GLU A 27 -11.65 13.39 19.27
CA GLU A 27 -12.94 13.79 18.67
C GLU A 27 -13.48 15.12 19.24
N LYS A 28 -13.35 15.35 20.56
CA LYS A 28 -13.72 16.63 21.19
C LYS A 28 -12.90 17.80 20.63
N TYR A 29 -11.58 17.62 20.52
CA TYR A 29 -10.68 18.63 19.97
C TYR A 29 -11.03 18.94 18.51
N LEU A 30 -11.21 17.93 17.67
CA LEU A 30 -11.53 18.11 16.25
C LEU A 30 -12.92 18.73 16.03
N LYS A 31 -13.94 18.35 16.80
CA LYS A 31 -15.26 18.98 16.75
C LYS A 31 -15.18 20.47 17.12
N ARG A 32 -14.34 20.82 18.09
CA ARG A 32 -14.12 22.23 18.46
C ARG A 32 -13.36 22.97 17.36
N ALA A 33 -12.33 22.38 16.78
CA ALA A 33 -11.58 22.94 15.66
C ALA A 33 -12.51 23.20 14.46
N LEU A 34 -13.35 22.22 14.11
CA LEU A 34 -14.31 22.33 13.01
C LEU A 34 -15.27 23.52 13.18
N LYS A 35 -15.75 23.78 14.40
CA LYS A 35 -16.59 24.96 14.68
C LYS A 35 -15.85 26.27 14.48
N LEU A 36 -14.55 26.30 14.70
CA LEU A 36 -13.73 27.52 14.58
C LEU A 36 -13.38 27.86 13.14
N VAL A 37 -13.40 26.88 12.23
CA VAL A 37 -13.03 27.07 10.81
C VAL A 37 -14.25 27.23 9.89
N LYS A 38 -15.44 26.81 10.30
CA LYS A 38 -16.66 26.72 9.50
C LYS A 38 -17.08 28.02 8.79
N ASP A 39 -16.70 29.18 9.34
CA ASP A 39 -17.09 30.51 8.80
C ASP A 39 -15.84 31.31 8.40
N THR A 40 -14.73 30.66 8.13
CA THR A 40 -13.48 31.33 7.79
C THR A 40 -13.06 31.01 6.35
N ASP A 41 -12.62 32.03 5.64
CA ASP A 41 -12.11 31.94 4.26
C ASP A 41 -10.69 31.32 4.18
N LYS A 42 -10.37 30.39 5.09
CA LYS A 42 -9.04 29.76 5.20
C LYS A 42 -9.06 28.27 4.95
N GLN A 43 -9.13 27.96 3.68
CA GLN A 43 -9.15 26.65 3.08
C GLN A 43 -8.12 25.66 3.66
N HIS A 44 -6.88 26.10 3.90
CA HIS A 44 -5.83 25.24 4.44
C HIS A 44 -6.13 24.78 5.89
N THR A 45 -6.66 25.64 6.77
CA THR A 45 -6.98 25.21 8.14
C THR A 45 -8.20 24.30 8.18
N GLU A 46 -9.16 24.49 7.29
CA GLU A 46 -10.32 23.61 7.13
C GLU A 46 -9.90 22.25 6.59
N GLU A 47 -8.99 22.23 5.62
CA GLU A 47 -8.39 21.01 5.06
C GLU A 47 -7.71 20.20 6.17
N LEU A 48 -6.87 20.82 7.00
CA LEU A 48 -6.18 20.16 8.11
C LEU A 48 -7.17 19.49 9.09
N VAL A 49 -8.28 20.17 9.42
CA VAL A 49 -9.32 19.61 10.29
C VAL A 49 -10.00 18.40 9.64
N PHE A 50 -10.31 18.47 8.33
CA PHE A 50 -10.92 17.34 7.64
C PHE A 50 -9.97 16.16 7.49
N SER A 51 -8.67 16.43 7.30
CA SER A 51 -7.63 15.41 7.29
C SER A 51 -7.62 14.62 8.59
N SER A 52 -7.41 15.29 9.74
CA SER A 52 -7.35 14.60 11.04
C SER A 52 -8.69 13.96 11.43
N LEU A 53 -9.84 14.56 11.06
CA LEU A 53 -11.14 13.91 11.26
C LEU A 53 -11.28 12.62 10.46
N SER A 54 -10.81 12.60 9.24
CA SER A 54 -10.89 11.41 8.38
C SER A 54 -10.06 10.26 8.92
N TYR A 55 -8.85 10.54 9.43
CA TYR A 55 -8.00 9.55 10.09
C TYR A 55 -8.63 9.03 11.38
N LEU A 56 -9.13 9.92 12.26
CA LEU A 56 -9.76 9.51 13.51
C LEU A 56 -10.96 8.57 13.26
N LEU A 57 -11.80 8.93 12.29
CA LEU A 57 -12.98 8.14 11.96
C LEU A 57 -12.62 6.77 11.36
N GLU A 58 -11.54 6.71 10.57
CA GLU A 58 -11.00 5.46 10.06
C GLU A 58 -10.52 4.57 11.21
N TYR A 59 -9.74 5.12 12.16
CA TYR A 59 -9.28 4.40 13.35
C TYR A 59 -10.44 3.91 14.25
N GLN A 60 -11.53 4.67 14.32
CA GLN A 60 -12.74 4.27 15.03
C GLN A 60 -13.60 3.24 14.28
N GLY A 61 -13.23 2.82 13.08
CA GLY A 61 -14.03 1.94 12.23
C GLY A 61 -15.28 2.61 11.63
N LYS A 62 -15.41 3.92 11.74
CA LYS A 62 -16.52 4.72 11.16
C LYS A 62 -16.25 5.00 9.68
N SER A 63 -16.10 3.96 8.89
CA SER A 63 -15.58 3.97 7.52
C SER A 63 -16.35 4.91 6.57
N ARG A 64 -17.68 4.94 6.65
CA ARG A 64 -18.50 5.81 5.78
C ARG A 64 -18.28 7.29 6.07
N GLU A 65 -18.16 7.65 7.35
CA GLU A 65 -17.88 9.02 7.77
C GLU A 65 -16.43 9.41 7.43
N ALA A 66 -15.47 8.49 7.60
CA ALA A 66 -14.09 8.69 7.19
C ALA A 66 -13.99 9.03 5.69
N ILE A 67 -14.67 8.28 4.82
CA ILE A 67 -14.74 8.57 3.38
C ILE A 67 -15.35 9.94 3.11
N LEU A 68 -16.43 10.32 3.84
CA LEU A 68 -17.07 11.61 3.67
C LEU A 68 -16.11 12.78 3.98
N TYR A 69 -15.41 12.72 5.12
CA TYR A 69 -14.48 13.78 5.51
C TYR A 69 -13.21 13.77 4.68
N ALA A 70 -12.70 12.61 4.30
CA ALA A 70 -11.57 12.50 3.38
C ALA A 70 -11.89 13.16 2.02
N ASN A 71 -13.08 12.93 1.46
CA ASN A 71 -13.50 13.58 0.22
C ASN A 71 -13.67 15.10 0.37
N LYS A 72 -14.13 15.60 1.55
CA LYS A 72 -14.21 17.06 1.82
C LYS A 72 -12.81 17.67 1.85
N GLY A 73 -11.87 17.08 2.60
CA GLY A 73 -10.50 17.56 2.66
C GLY A 73 -9.82 17.53 1.29
N MET A 74 -9.91 16.41 0.58
CA MET A 74 -9.31 16.24 -0.73
C MET A 74 -9.74 17.29 -1.77
N ARG A 75 -10.96 17.84 -1.67
CA ARG A 75 -11.44 18.93 -2.54
C ARG A 75 -10.77 20.27 -2.26
N LEU A 76 -10.23 20.46 -1.05
CA LEU A 76 -9.54 21.66 -0.64
C LEU A 76 -8.05 21.62 -0.99
N VAL A 77 -7.51 20.44 -1.29
CA VAL A 77 -6.11 20.25 -1.66
C VAL A 77 -5.89 20.69 -3.10
N LEU A 78 -5.02 21.68 -3.29
CA LEU A 78 -4.68 22.23 -4.60
C LEU A 78 -3.65 21.33 -5.33
N ASP A 79 -2.65 20.86 -4.62
CA ASP A 79 -1.63 19.99 -5.18
C ASP A 79 -2.06 18.51 -5.11
N SER A 80 -2.01 17.84 -6.27
CA SER A 80 -2.33 16.41 -6.35
C SER A 80 -1.40 15.54 -5.50
N SER A 81 -0.16 15.99 -5.26
CA SER A 81 0.84 15.27 -4.43
C SER A 81 0.45 15.20 -2.95
N GLU A 82 -0.37 16.12 -2.47
CA GLU A 82 -0.86 16.13 -1.07
C GLU A 82 -2.09 15.23 -0.86
N ARG A 83 -2.70 14.70 -1.93
CA ARG A 83 -3.93 13.87 -1.85
C ARG A 83 -3.67 12.44 -1.42
N TYR A 84 -2.42 12.00 -1.34
CA TYR A 84 -2.09 10.60 -1.06
C TYR A 84 -2.61 10.13 0.30
N GLY A 85 -2.56 10.98 1.34
CA GLY A 85 -3.11 10.68 2.65
C GLY A 85 -4.62 10.37 2.60
N TYR A 86 -5.36 11.14 1.83
CA TYR A 86 -6.79 10.91 1.64
C TYR A 86 -7.09 9.61 0.88
N TYR A 87 -6.29 9.29 -0.14
CA TYR A 87 -6.44 8.01 -0.84
C TYR A 87 -6.21 6.82 0.08
N LEU A 88 -5.26 6.91 1.01
CA LEU A 88 -5.02 5.86 2.01
C LEU A 88 -6.20 5.70 2.96
N VAL A 89 -6.73 6.80 3.51
CA VAL A 89 -7.90 6.77 4.39
C VAL A 89 -9.11 6.17 3.67
N ILE A 90 -9.39 6.62 2.45
CA ILE A 90 -10.52 6.11 1.66
C ILE A 90 -10.33 4.63 1.33
N GLY A 91 -9.12 4.23 0.93
CA GLY A 91 -8.80 2.84 0.61
C GLY A 91 -8.92 1.92 1.82
N SER A 92 -8.40 2.35 2.99
CA SER A 92 -8.54 1.62 4.25
C SER A 92 -10.00 1.52 4.70
N ALA A 93 -10.77 2.59 4.57
CA ALA A 93 -12.18 2.59 4.90
C ALA A 93 -13.00 1.64 3.99
N TYR A 94 -12.70 1.58 2.69
CA TYR A 94 -13.31 0.59 1.80
C TYR A 94 -12.90 -0.84 2.14
N LEU A 95 -11.65 -1.05 2.57
CA LEU A 95 -11.20 -2.36 3.05
C LEU A 95 -11.97 -2.83 4.28
N GLN A 96 -12.23 -1.93 5.24
CA GLN A 96 -13.07 -2.20 6.41
C GLN A 96 -14.52 -2.50 6.03
N LEU A 97 -15.04 -1.91 4.95
CA LEU A 97 -16.37 -2.18 4.40
C LEU A 97 -16.41 -3.41 3.48
N GLU A 98 -15.30 -4.14 3.34
CA GLU A 98 -15.14 -5.31 2.46
C GLU A 98 -15.39 -5.01 0.97
N GLN A 99 -15.29 -3.73 0.58
CA GLN A 99 -15.41 -3.28 -0.80
C GLN A 99 -14.02 -3.31 -1.47
N TYR A 100 -13.52 -4.52 -1.72
CA TYR A 100 -12.14 -4.79 -2.12
C TYR A 100 -11.73 -4.12 -3.43
N ASP A 101 -12.61 -4.05 -4.43
CA ASP A 101 -12.31 -3.38 -5.71
C ASP A 101 -12.03 -1.89 -5.50
N SER A 102 -12.88 -1.23 -4.71
CA SER A 102 -12.71 0.18 -4.36
C SER A 102 -11.46 0.39 -3.50
N ALA A 103 -11.24 -0.47 -2.50
CA ALA A 103 -10.06 -0.44 -1.65
C ALA A 103 -8.78 -0.52 -2.50
N PHE A 104 -8.71 -1.48 -3.42
CA PHE A 104 -7.59 -1.67 -4.33
C PHE A 104 -7.28 -0.41 -5.15
N VAL A 105 -8.30 0.19 -5.76
CA VAL A 105 -8.13 1.40 -6.58
C VAL A 105 -7.57 2.56 -5.77
N TYR A 106 -8.12 2.81 -4.57
CA TYR A 106 -7.69 3.95 -3.75
C TYR A 106 -6.32 3.72 -3.11
N LEU A 107 -6.02 2.51 -2.61
CA LEU A 107 -4.72 2.19 -2.05
C LEU A 107 -3.61 2.33 -3.11
N ASN A 108 -3.84 1.86 -4.34
CA ASN A 108 -2.88 2.02 -5.43
C ASN A 108 -2.66 3.48 -5.84
N ARG A 109 -3.65 4.37 -5.69
CA ARG A 109 -3.47 5.81 -5.91
C ARG A 109 -2.54 6.46 -4.88
N GLY A 110 -2.37 5.86 -3.72
CA GLY A 110 -1.43 6.30 -2.68
C GLY A 110 0.03 5.94 -2.95
N ILE A 111 0.30 4.94 -3.79
CA ILE A 111 1.65 4.40 -4.04
C ILE A 111 2.57 5.37 -4.82
N PRO A 112 2.12 6.13 -5.85
CA PRO A 112 3.00 7.01 -6.63
C PRO A 112 3.61 8.17 -5.83
N SER A 113 3.21 8.37 -4.59
CA SER A 113 3.77 9.38 -3.68
C SER A 113 5.28 9.20 -3.54
N ASP A 114 6.04 10.29 -3.47
CA ASP A 114 7.42 10.27 -3.02
C ASP A 114 7.55 10.07 -1.50
N ASN A 115 6.42 10.08 -0.80
CA ASN A 115 6.34 9.88 0.63
C ASN A 115 6.40 8.38 0.98
N TYR A 116 7.51 7.95 1.60
CA TYR A 116 7.71 6.56 2.05
C TYR A 116 6.64 6.10 3.06
N TYR A 117 6.15 6.99 3.91
CA TYR A 117 5.07 6.69 4.85
C TYR A 117 3.79 6.30 4.11
N ALA A 118 3.43 7.04 3.06
CA ALA A 118 2.27 6.72 2.24
C ALA A 118 2.41 5.37 1.55
N LYS A 119 3.59 5.07 0.96
CA LYS A 119 3.87 3.77 0.34
C LYS A 119 3.78 2.63 1.33
N THR A 120 4.41 2.79 2.50
CA THR A 120 4.39 1.78 3.56
C THR A 120 2.97 1.44 3.97
N ASN A 121 2.14 2.44 4.25
CA ASN A 121 0.75 2.21 4.62
C ASN A 121 -0.08 1.58 3.50
N ALA A 122 0.11 2.02 2.24
CA ALA A 122 -0.57 1.42 1.10
C ALA A 122 -0.26 -0.07 0.96
N TYR A 123 1.02 -0.45 1.01
CA TYR A 123 1.42 -1.86 0.88
C TYR A 123 0.99 -2.71 2.07
N MET A 124 1.01 -2.17 3.29
CA MET A 124 0.46 -2.85 4.47
C MET A 124 -1.02 -3.18 4.28
N LYS A 125 -1.82 -2.22 3.82
CA LYS A 125 -3.26 -2.42 3.59
C LYS A 125 -3.55 -3.32 2.39
N LEU A 126 -2.73 -3.29 1.34
CA LEU A 126 -2.84 -4.22 0.21
C LEU A 126 -2.49 -5.66 0.61
N SER A 127 -1.47 -5.85 1.47
CA SER A 127 -1.16 -7.17 2.04
C SER A 127 -2.32 -7.71 2.88
N GLU A 128 -2.89 -6.87 3.76
CA GLU A 128 -4.07 -7.21 4.56
C GLU A 128 -5.25 -7.63 3.66
N MET A 129 -5.51 -6.86 2.62
CA MET A 129 -6.58 -7.15 1.65
C MET A 129 -6.35 -8.48 0.94
N ALA A 130 -5.13 -8.74 0.47
CA ALA A 130 -4.79 -9.98 -0.22
C ALA A 130 -4.92 -11.20 0.70
N MET A 131 -4.55 -11.07 1.98
CA MET A 131 -4.77 -12.12 2.99
C MET A 131 -6.26 -12.41 3.20
N ARG A 132 -7.10 -11.38 3.32
CA ARG A 132 -8.56 -11.54 3.45
C ARG A 132 -9.19 -12.23 2.23
N LEU A 133 -8.62 -12.02 1.04
CA LEU A 133 -9.05 -12.66 -0.22
C LEU A 133 -8.44 -14.06 -0.44
N GLY A 134 -7.61 -14.57 0.49
CA GLY A 134 -6.93 -15.85 0.37
C GLY A 134 -5.79 -15.89 -0.68
N LYS A 135 -5.36 -14.73 -1.16
CA LYS A 135 -4.33 -14.57 -2.19
C LYS A 135 -2.91 -14.51 -1.57
N GLN A 136 -2.45 -15.64 -1.05
CA GLN A 136 -1.21 -15.73 -0.26
C GLN A 136 0.03 -15.19 -0.98
N ASN A 137 0.19 -15.46 -2.27
CA ASN A 137 1.34 -14.98 -3.04
C ASN A 137 1.35 -13.46 -3.19
N GLU A 138 0.18 -12.85 -3.49
CA GLU A 138 0.04 -11.40 -3.58
C GLU A 138 0.27 -10.75 -2.20
N ALA A 139 -0.24 -11.36 -1.12
CA ALA A 139 -0.02 -10.89 0.24
C ALA A 139 1.46 -10.83 0.59
N LEU A 140 2.23 -11.90 0.26
CA LEU A 140 3.67 -11.95 0.51
C LEU A 140 4.45 -10.91 -0.32
N GLU A 141 4.03 -10.66 -1.56
CA GLU A 141 4.63 -9.61 -2.38
C GLU A 141 4.43 -8.22 -1.77
N TYR A 142 3.21 -7.90 -1.35
CA TYR A 142 2.92 -6.63 -0.70
C TYR A 142 3.60 -6.49 0.66
N GLU A 143 3.71 -7.56 1.45
CA GLU A 143 4.44 -7.56 2.71
C GLU A 143 5.94 -7.32 2.52
N THR A 144 6.51 -7.88 1.46
CA THR A 144 7.90 -7.61 1.08
C THR A 144 8.10 -6.13 0.76
N LEU A 145 7.21 -5.54 -0.05
CA LEU A 145 7.27 -4.12 -0.39
C LEU A 145 7.06 -3.23 0.85
N TYR A 146 6.10 -3.59 1.71
CA TYR A 146 5.90 -2.93 3.00
C TYR A 146 7.19 -2.88 3.82
N THR A 147 7.87 -4.03 3.96
CA THR A 147 9.12 -4.13 4.74
C THR A 147 10.22 -3.27 4.14
N ILE A 148 10.39 -3.30 2.82
CA ILE A 148 11.37 -2.47 2.10
C ILE A 148 11.14 -0.98 2.37
N TYR A 149 9.91 -0.50 2.21
CA TYR A 149 9.62 0.93 2.41
C TYR A 149 9.63 1.34 3.87
N LYS A 150 9.24 0.47 4.79
CA LYS A 150 9.33 0.69 6.24
C LYS A 150 10.78 0.82 6.69
N ASP A 151 11.67 -0.04 6.20
CA ASP A 151 13.09 0.06 6.52
C ASP A 151 13.73 1.30 5.87
N SER A 152 13.30 1.67 4.66
CA SER A 152 13.71 2.92 4.03
C SER A 152 13.34 4.17 4.85
N MET A 153 12.20 4.16 5.54
CA MET A 153 11.83 5.26 6.46
C MET A 153 12.83 5.41 7.61
N LYS A 154 13.33 4.31 8.18
CA LYS A 154 14.36 4.34 9.23
C LYS A 154 15.70 4.84 8.70
N LEU A 155 15.94 4.73 7.39
CA LEU A 155 17.20 5.03 6.74
C LEU A 155 17.30 6.48 6.24
N VAL A 156 16.17 7.18 6.08
CA VAL A 156 16.17 8.63 5.81
C VAL A 156 16.77 9.40 6.99
N GLU A 157 16.82 8.79 8.18
CA GLU A 157 17.54 9.30 9.34
C GLU A 157 19.04 8.91 9.36
N GLN A 158 19.54 8.11 8.39
CA GLN A 158 20.97 7.72 8.32
C GLN A 158 21.51 7.78 6.88
N PRO A 159 22.83 8.12 6.68
CA PRO A 159 23.32 8.53 5.36
C PRO A 159 23.58 7.38 4.38
N VAL A 160 23.40 7.74 3.11
CA VAL A 160 23.88 7.23 1.80
C VAL A 160 24.37 5.77 1.63
N GLU A 161 25.01 5.14 2.60
CA GLU A 161 25.56 3.77 2.49
C GLU A 161 24.48 2.67 2.39
N VAL A 162 23.33 2.95 2.95
CA VAL A 162 22.24 1.96 3.06
C VAL A 162 21.35 1.93 1.81
N VAL A 163 21.28 3.03 1.06
CA VAL A 163 20.55 3.05 -0.23
C VAL A 163 21.23 2.15 -1.27
N SER A 164 22.57 2.04 -1.22
CA SER A 164 23.32 1.15 -2.10
C SER A 164 23.05 -0.32 -1.75
N SER A 165 23.03 -0.68 -0.47
CA SER A 165 22.74 -2.05 -0.02
C SER A 165 21.31 -2.50 -0.33
N LEU A 166 20.34 -1.58 -0.26
CA LEU A 166 18.95 -1.85 -0.63
C LEU A 166 18.80 -2.13 -2.12
N LYS A 167 19.48 -1.34 -2.95
CA LYS A 167 19.54 -1.56 -4.41
C LYS A 167 20.14 -2.92 -4.75
N ASP A 168 21.17 -3.32 -4.03
CA ASP A 168 21.83 -4.62 -4.20
C ASP A 168 20.93 -5.79 -3.76
N VAL A 169 20.17 -5.65 -2.69
CA VAL A 169 19.19 -6.66 -2.23
C VAL A 169 18.06 -6.81 -3.26
N LEU A 170 17.50 -5.71 -3.75
CA LEU A 170 16.47 -5.74 -4.79
C LEU A 170 16.97 -6.35 -6.09
N TYR A 171 18.22 -6.03 -6.47
CA TYR A 171 18.84 -6.58 -7.66
C TYR A 171 19.08 -8.09 -7.51
N ARG A 172 19.59 -8.56 -6.37
CA ARG A 172 19.77 -9.99 -6.07
C ARG A 172 18.46 -10.75 -6.09
N GLN A 173 17.43 -10.23 -5.46
CA GLN A 173 16.11 -10.88 -5.41
C GLN A 173 15.47 -10.99 -6.81
N SER A 174 15.63 -9.99 -7.67
CA SER A 174 15.18 -10.03 -9.06
C SER A 174 15.98 -11.02 -9.90
N THR A 175 17.30 -11.10 -9.70
CA THR A 175 18.17 -12.06 -10.40
C THR A 175 17.93 -13.50 -9.95
N GLU A 176 17.70 -13.76 -8.68
CA GLU A 176 17.37 -15.10 -8.17
C GLU A 176 16.04 -15.63 -8.74
N ARG A 177 15.03 -14.80 -8.86
CA ARG A 177 13.77 -15.18 -9.54
C ARG A 177 14.00 -15.49 -11.02
N TYR A 178 14.78 -14.70 -11.70
CA TYR A 178 15.11 -14.90 -13.11
C TYR A 178 15.93 -16.18 -13.32
N GLU A 179 16.92 -16.43 -12.48
CA GLU A 179 17.73 -17.67 -12.47
C GLU A 179 16.87 -18.91 -12.22
N SER A 180 15.96 -18.87 -11.26
CA SER A 180 15.05 -19.99 -10.97
C SER A 180 14.10 -20.27 -12.14
N PHE A 181 13.62 -19.23 -12.82
CA PHE A 181 12.79 -19.35 -14.02
C PHE A 181 13.60 -19.96 -15.20
N LEU A 182 14.82 -19.49 -15.43
CA LEU A 182 15.72 -20.04 -16.46
C LEU A 182 16.07 -21.49 -16.21
N THR A 183 16.30 -21.87 -14.95
CA THR A 183 16.61 -23.25 -14.58
C THR A 183 15.43 -24.17 -14.86
N ARG A 184 14.20 -23.78 -14.53
CA ARG A 184 12.97 -24.52 -14.85
C ARG A 184 12.78 -24.64 -16.38
N TYR A 185 13.00 -23.55 -17.10
CA TYR A 185 12.87 -23.53 -18.55
C TYR A 185 13.90 -24.46 -19.22
N ARG A 186 15.17 -24.45 -18.79
CA ARG A 186 16.22 -25.37 -19.25
C ARG A 186 15.86 -26.83 -18.99
N PHE A 187 15.29 -27.12 -17.80
CA PHE A 187 14.84 -28.48 -17.47
C PHE A 187 13.69 -28.94 -18.37
N CYS A 188 12.70 -28.12 -18.63
CA CYS A 188 11.61 -28.41 -19.55
C CYS A 188 12.13 -28.66 -21.00
N LEU A 189 13.10 -27.87 -21.43
CA LEU A 189 13.70 -27.98 -22.76
C LEU A 189 14.48 -29.30 -22.93
N LEU A 190 15.23 -29.72 -21.91
CA LEU A 190 15.91 -31.01 -21.87
C LEU A 190 14.93 -32.17 -21.92
N LEU A 191 13.82 -32.14 -21.19
CA LEU A 191 12.77 -33.15 -21.25
C LEU A 191 12.14 -33.23 -22.64
N PHE A 192 11.92 -32.07 -23.27
CA PHE A 192 11.35 -32.04 -24.64
C PHE A 192 12.27 -32.68 -25.67
N VAL A 193 13.60 -32.39 -25.59
CA VAL A 193 14.61 -32.99 -26.44
C VAL A 193 14.66 -34.51 -26.21
N LEU A 194 14.61 -34.97 -24.98
CA LEU A 194 14.64 -36.39 -24.63
C LEU A 194 13.41 -37.13 -25.18
N LEU A 195 12.22 -36.56 -25.06
CA LEU A 195 10.99 -37.09 -25.64
C LEU A 195 11.07 -37.14 -27.17
N PHE A 196 11.67 -36.15 -27.81
CA PHE A 196 11.86 -36.10 -29.25
C PHE A 196 12.80 -37.22 -29.75
N ILE A 197 13.90 -37.46 -29.02
CA ILE A 197 14.83 -38.57 -29.32
C ILE A 197 14.13 -39.92 -29.18
N ILE A 198 13.33 -40.14 -28.13
CA ILE A 198 12.56 -41.35 -27.90
C ILE A 198 11.56 -41.57 -29.05
N THR A 199 10.86 -40.54 -29.49
CA THR A 199 9.89 -40.65 -30.60
C THR A 199 10.57 -41.00 -31.91
N ILE A 200 11.73 -40.41 -32.20
CA ILE A 200 12.55 -40.77 -33.37
C ILE A 200 13.02 -42.21 -33.28
N TYR A 201 13.50 -42.66 -32.12
CA TYR A 201 13.93 -44.04 -31.92
C TYR A 201 12.80 -45.06 -32.20
N PHE A 202 11.62 -44.85 -31.66
CA PHE A 202 10.44 -45.69 -31.92
C PHE A 202 10.01 -45.65 -33.38
N PHE A 203 10.08 -44.51 -34.04
CA PHE A 203 9.76 -44.36 -35.44
C PHE A 203 10.73 -45.18 -36.33
N LEU A 204 12.03 -45.09 -36.03
CA LEU A 204 13.06 -45.87 -36.76
C LEU A 204 12.92 -47.39 -36.52
N GLN A 205 12.62 -47.82 -35.28
CA GLN A 205 12.35 -49.22 -34.97
C GLN A 205 11.13 -49.76 -35.75
N ARG A 206 10.05 -48.96 -35.80
CA ARG A 206 8.82 -49.32 -36.53
C ARG A 206 9.08 -49.43 -38.05
N ARG A 207 9.94 -48.59 -38.59
CA ARG A 207 10.35 -48.61 -39.98
C ARG A 207 11.23 -49.85 -40.33
N ARG A 208 12.10 -50.26 -39.39
CA ARG A 208 12.91 -51.50 -39.55
C ARG A 208 12.06 -52.78 -39.53
N LYS A 209 11.02 -52.82 -38.68
CA LYS A 209 10.08 -53.97 -38.63
C LYS A 209 9.17 -54.08 -39.84
N ARG A 210 8.95 -53.05 -40.62
CA ARG A 210 8.15 -53.05 -41.84
C ARG A 210 8.97 -53.45 -43.11
N LYS A 211 10.28 -53.54 -43.00
CA LYS A 211 11.18 -53.91 -44.09
C LYS A 211 11.67 -55.39 -44.01
N LYS A 212 11.26 -56.10 -42.95
CA LYS A 212 11.36 -57.60 -42.85
C LYS A 212 9.98 -58.20 -43.09
#